data_743adfd6bfedc0970ceffa63fdd9b2cc
#
_entry.id   743adfd6bfedc0970ceffa63fdd9b2cc
#
_cell.length_a   1.000
_cell.length_b   1.000
_cell.length_c   1.000
_cell.angle_alpha   90.00
_cell.angle_beta   90.00
_cell.angle_gamma   90.00
#
_symmetry.space_group_name_H-M   'P 1'
#
loop_
_entity.id
_entity.type
_entity.pdbx_description
1 polymer ?
#
loop_
_entity_poly.entity_id
_entity_poly.type
_entity_poly.pdbx_seq_one_letter_code
_entity_poly.pdbx_strand_id
1 'polypeptide(L)'
;MEPLQQEKQYMLKSARELGLISCIVMIFKYLVFISGLRKILDDNFSLIFKVCCDSISWLLLFFAISLICSVYNSSKLRTYFKIFTILILIYVILSFLTFKIVMYLGGRKIDYDDFIFTILNYFYSNEEIMYNHDLFKQILIYRSYLLRVLFTIASLFLFISIAKLIKITKEKMFWAYALFGVFHIAIYFIKIDHKIYDYIDIGVFFLALIAWWRLKTQASSDKIQATSEGEI
;
A
#
# COMPACT_ATOMS: atom_id res chain seq x y z
N MET A 1 -12.26 13.14 34.33
CA MET A 1 -11.29 12.96 33.24
C MET A 1 -11.05 14.33 32.61
N GLU A 2 -9.80 14.78 32.45
CA GLU A 2 -9.52 16.05 31.80
C GLU A 2 -9.93 15.99 30.33
N PRO A 3 -10.52 17.06 29.76
CA PRO A 3 -11.01 17.10 28.38
C PRO A 3 -9.96 16.61 27.35
N LEU A 4 -8.71 16.96 27.59
CA LEU A 4 -7.57 16.57 26.73
C LEU A 4 -7.33 15.04 26.71
N GLN A 5 -7.53 14.34 27.82
CA GLN A 5 -7.40 12.89 27.89
C GLN A 5 -8.50 12.18 27.12
N GLN A 6 -9.73 12.72 27.18
CA GLN A 6 -10.86 12.19 26.46
C GLN A 6 -10.67 12.33 24.95
N GLU A 7 -10.16 13.46 24.47
CA GLU A 7 -9.84 13.68 23.06
C GLU A 7 -8.76 12.69 22.56
N LYS A 8 -7.67 12.51 23.31
CA LYS A 8 -6.63 11.52 22.95
C LYS A 8 -7.14 10.09 22.88
N GLN A 9 -8.02 9.69 23.78
CA GLN A 9 -8.68 8.38 23.76
C GLN A 9 -9.55 8.21 22.50
N TYR A 10 -10.31 9.23 22.16
CA TYR A 10 -11.13 9.22 20.94
C TYR A 10 -10.26 9.09 19.68
N MET A 11 -9.16 9.85 19.57
CA MET A 11 -8.22 9.74 18.46
C MET A 11 -7.61 8.33 18.33
N LEU A 12 -7.22 7.71 19.44
CA LEU A 12 -6.67 6.34 19.43
C LEU A 12 -7.72 5.30 19.04
N LYS A 13 -8.97 5.48 19.49
CA LYS A 13 -10.09 4.63 19.08
C LYS A 13 -10.33 4.73 17.57
N SER A 14 -10.42 5.96 17.04
CA SER A 14 -10.57 6.20 15.61
C SER A 14 -9.41 5.66 14.78
N ALA A 15 -8.17 5.82 15.27
CA ALA A 15 -6.99 5.24 14.62
C ALA A 15 -7.08 3.71 14.54
N ARG A 16 -7.51 3.06 15.62
CA ARG A 16 -7.72 1.61 15.65
C ARG A 16 -8.77 1.17 14.64
N GLU A 17 -9.91 1.85 14.59
CA GLU A 17 -11.00 1.52 13.67
C GLU A 17 -10.56 1.68 12.20
N LEU A 18 -9.90 2.78 11.84
CA LEU A 18 -9.37 3.00 10.49
C LEU A 18 -8.33 1.94 10.11
N GLY A 19 -7.44 1.60 11.03
CA GLY A 19 -6.44 0.55 10.80
C GLY A 19 -7.06 -0.83 10.60
N LEU A 20 -8.09 -1.18 11.38
CA LEU A 20 -8.86 -2.42 11.21
C LEU A 20 -9.55 -2.47 9.85
N ILE A 21 -10.24 -1.39 9.45
CA ILE A 21 -10.92 -1.31 8.14
C ILE A 21 -9.90 -1.44 7.01
N SER A 22 -8.73 -0.78 7.11
CA SER A 22 -7.64 -0.92 6.14
C SER A 22 -7.24 -2.39 5.94
N CYS A 23 -7.02 -3.13 7.02
CA CYS A 23 -6.65 -4.55 6.96
C CYS A 23 -7.78 -5.41 6.36
N ILE A 24 -9.03 -5.16 6.75
CA ILE A 24 -10.20 -5.88 6.21
C ILE A 24 -10.32 -5.68 4.69
N VAL A 25 -10.15 -4.45 4.20
CA VAL A 25 -10.17 -4.15 2.76
C VAL A 25 -9.09 -4.93 2.01
N MET A 26 -7.88 -5.01 2.56
CA MET A 26 -6.78 -5.77 1.94
C MET A 26 -7.04 -7.28 1.96
N ILE A 27 -7.49 -7.83 3.07
CA ILE A 27 -7.85 -9.25 3.18
C ILE A 27 -8.96 -9.58 2.19
N PHE A 28 -10.01 -8.77 2.11
CA PHE A 28 -11.12 -8.95 1.18
C PHE A 28 -10.64 -8.93 -0.28
N LYS A 29 -9.78 -7.97 -0.64
CA LYS A 29 -9.15 -7.93 -1.98
C LYS A 29 -8.50 -9.28 -2.31
N TYR A 30 -7.63 -9.78 -1.46
CA TYR A 30 -6.91 -11.03 -1.72
C TYR A 30 -7.84 -12.25 -1.77
N LEU A 31 -8.86 -12.31 -0.91
CA LEU A 31 -9.87 -13.38 -0.95
C LEU A 31 -10.63 -13.40 -2.28
N VAL A 32 -10.98 -12.24 -2.83
CA VAL A 32 -11.61 -12.14 -4.16
C VAL A 32 -10.68 -12.70 -5.24
N PHE A 33 -9.38 -12.41 -5.18
CA PHE A 33 -8.42 -12.91 -6.16
C PHE A 33 -8.17 -14.42 -6.05
N ILE A 34 -8.13 -14.99 -4.85
CA ILE A 34 -7.91 -16.42 -4.61
C ILE A 34 -9.15 -17.25 -4.96
N SER A 35 -10.36 -16.75 -4.66
CA SER A 35 -11.63 -17.49 -4.85
C SER A 35 -11.97 -17.82 -6.31
N GLY A 36 -11.18 -17.33 -7.26
CA GLY A 36 -11.44 -17.51 -8.69
C GLY A 36 -12.52 -16.59 -9.26
N LEU A 37 -13.13 -15.71 -8.44
CA LEU A 37 -14.04 -14.66 -8.90
C LEU A 37 -13.39 -13.78 -9.98
N ARG A 38 -12.06 -13.68 -9.98
CA ARG A 38 -11.30 -13.04 -11.05
C ARG A 38 -11.60 -13.61 -12.44
N LYS A 39 -11.92 -14.90 -12.56
CA LYS A 39 -12.24 -15.53 -13.85
C LYS A 39 -13.61 -15.08 -14.39
N ILE A 40 -14.48 -14.63 -13.53
CA ILE A 40 -15.84 -14.18 -13.84
C ILE A 40 -15.85 -12.66 -14.11
N LEU A 41 -14.93 -11.95 -13.49
CA LEU A 41 -14.78 -10.50 -13.66
C LEU A 41 -13.93 -10.20 -14.89
N ASP A 42 -14.35 -9.24 -15.69
CA ASP A 42 -13.55 -8.68 -16.78
C ASP A 42 -12.17 -8.22 -16.24
N ASP A 43 -11.12 -8.40 -17.04
CA ASP A 43 -9.74 -8.03 -16.68
C ASP A 43 -9.64 -6.55 -16.28
N ASN A 44 -10.39 -5.67 -16.93
CA ASN A 44 -10.45 -4.25 -16.61
C ASN A 44 -11.06 -3.99 -15.23
N PHE A 45 -12.20 -4.63 -14.94
CA PHE A 45 -12.86 -4.50 -13.64
C PHE A 45 -11.97 -5.04 -12.51
N SER A 46 -11.36 -6.20 -12.73
CA SER A 46 -10.42 -6.80 -11.78
C SER A 46 -9.26 -5.86 -11.44
N LEU A 47 -8.69 -5.17 -12.45
CA LEU A 47 -7.62 -4.21 -12.26
C LEU A 47 -8.08 -2.97 -11.49
N ILE A 48 -9.21 -2.37 -11.88
CA ILE A 48 -9.79 -1.20 -11.21
C ILE A 48 -10.09 -1.54 -9.74
N PHE A 49 -10.72 -2.70 -9.50
CA PHE A 49 -11.00 -3.17 -8.15
C PHE A 49 -9.73 -3.28 -7.29
N LYS A 50 -8.66 -3.87 -7.84
CA LYS A 50 -7.37 -3.97 -7.15
C LYS A 50 -6.82 -2.59 -6.78
N VAL A 51 -6.77 -1.67 -7.75
CA VAL A 51 -6.26 -0.29 -7.55
C VAL A 51 -7.08 0.46 -6.51
N CYS A 52 -8.40 0.34 -6.56
CA CYS A 52 -9.29 0.97 -5.57
C CYS A 52 -9.04 0.42 -4.16
N CYS A 53 -9.00 -0.89 -3.99
CA CYS A 53 -8.75 -1.51 -2.69
C CYS A 53 -7.37 -1.13 -2.13
N ASP A 54 -6.31 -1.15 -2.96
CA ASP A 54 -4.97 -0.76 -2.54
C ASP A 54 -4.93 0.72 -2.12
N SER A 55 -5.49 1.61 -2.93
CA SER A 55 -5.50 3.05 -2.65
C SER A 55 -6.30 3.37 -1.38
N ILE A 56 -7.50 2.84 -1.24
CA ILE A 56 -8.35 3.05 -0.06
C ILE A 56 -7.65 2.53 1.20
N SER A 57 -7.10 1.33 1.16
CA SER A 57 -6.45 0.73 2.31
C SER A 57 -5.24 1.56 2.77
N TRP A 58 -4.33 1.94 1.86
CA TRP A 58 -3.17 2.73 2.22
C TRP A 58 -3.51 4.14 2.71
N LEU A 59 -4.57 4.77 2.19
CA LEU A 59 -5.06 6.05 2.68
C LEU A 59 -5.67 5.91 4.09
N LEU A 60 -6.47 4.89 4.35
CA LEU A 60 -7.02 4.61 5.68
C LEU A 60 -5.90 4.38 6.70
N LEU A 61 -4.88 3.62 6.32
CA LEU A 61 -3.71 3.38 7.16
C LEU A 61 -2.94 4.68 7.43
N PHE A 62 -2.80 5.55 6.42
CA PHE A 62 -2.19 6.87 6.60
C PHE A 62 -2.94 7.72 7.62
N PHE A 63 -4.27 7.78 7.54
CA PHE A 63 -5.07 8.51 8.51
C PHE A 63 -4.97 7.90 9.92
N ALA A 64 -5.00 6.58 10.03
CA ALA A 64 -4.83 5.88 11.31
C ALA A 64 -3.50 6.23 11.99
N ILE A 65 -2.39 6.15 11.24
CA ILE A 65 -1.06 6.48 11.78
C ILE A 65 -0.93 7.98 12.06
N SER A 66 -1.55 8.84 11.25
CA SER A 66 -1.56 10.28 11.49
C SER A 66 -2.24 10.66 12.79
N LEU A 67 -3.34 9.97 13.16
CA LEU A 67 -3.99 10.14 14.45
C LEU A 67 -3.08 9.69 15.61
N ILE A 68 -2.40 8.55 15.47
CA ILE A 68 -1.40 8.11 16.46
C ILE A 68 -0.29 9.17 16.60
N CYS A 69 0.22 9.69 15.47
CA CYS A 69 1.25 10.74 15.50
C CYS A 69 0.78 12.00 16.23
N SER A 70 -0.50 12.36 16.11
CA SER A 70 -1.08 13.49 16.83
C SER A 70 -1.14 13.26 18.34
N VAL A 71 -1.54 12.06 18.76
CA VAL A 71 -1.63 11.68 20.18
C VAL A 71 -0.24 11.66 20.84
N TYR A 72 0.75 11.11 20.16
CA TYR A 72 2.11 10.94 20.70
C TYR A 72 3.09 12.03 20.27
N ASN A 73 2.61 13.09 19.61
CA ASN A 73 3.37 14.22 19.12
C ASN A 73 4.62 13.86 18.29
N SER A 74 4.53 12.79 17.48
CA SER A 74 5.65 12.27 16.69
C SER A 74 5.64 12.80 15.26
N SER A 75 6.29 13.94 15.03
CA SER A 75 6.41 14.56 13.71
C SER A 75 7.24 13.70 12.74
N LYS A 76 8.31 13.08 13.22
CA LYS A 76 9.20 12.22 12.41
C LYS A 76 8.46 10.99 11.86
N LEU A 77 7.66 10.31 12.70
CA LEU A 77 6.85 9.17 12.23
C LEU A 77 5.87 9.61 11.14
N ARG A 78 5.17 10.74 11.35
CA ARG A 78 4.23 11.31 10.38
C ARG A 78 4.91 11.58 9.04
N THR A 79 6.10 12.19 9.05
CA THR A 79 6.86 12.52 7.83
C THR A 79 7.26 11.25 7.07
N TYR A 80 7.86 10.26 7.73
CA TYR A 80 8.28 9.03 7.06
C TYR A 80 7.10 8.27 6.49
N PHE A 81 6.00 8.17 7.23
CA PHE A 81 4.83 7.47 6.76
C PHE A 81 4.10 8.22 5.63
N LYS A 82 4.13 9.56 5.64
CA LYS A 82 3.65 10.39 4.52
C LYS A 82 4.44 10.11 3.25
N ILE A 83 5.77 10.06 3.33
CA ILE A 83 6.64 9.76 2.18
C ILE A 83 6.31 8.36 1.66
N PHE A 84 6.24 7.36 2.54
CA PHE A 84 5.82 6.00 2.17
C PHE A 84 4.48 6.00 1.43
N THR A 85 3.45 6.66 1.97
CA THR A 85 2.10 6.68 1.38
C THR A 85 2.11 7.32 -0.01
N ILE A 86 2.85 8.43 -0.19
CA ILE A 86 2.99 9.07 -1.51
C ILE A 86 3.66 8.12 -2.50
N LEU A 87 4.77 7.48 -2.11
CA LEU A 87 5.50 6.55 -2.99
C LEU A 87 4.65 5.33 -3.38
N ILE A 88 3.90 4.76 -2.44
CA ILE A 88 3.04 3.61 -2.74
C ILE A 88 1.86 3.99 -3.64
N LEU A 89 1.28 5.19 -3.47
CA LEU A 89 0.24 5.68 -4.37
C LEU A 89 0.77 5.93 -5.78
N ILE A 90 1.97 6.52 -5.91
CA ILE A 90 2.65 6.67 -7.20
C ILE A 90 2.89 5.29 -7.83
N TYR A 91 3.38 4.32 -7.06
CA TYR A 91 3.58 2.95 -7.52
C TYR A 91 2.27 2.32 -8.03
N VAL A 92 1.17 2.47 -7.30
CA VAL A 92 -0.15 1.93 -7.69
C VAL A 92 -0.64 2.56 -8.99
N ILE A 93 -0.55 3.89 -9.10
CA ILE A 93 -0.95 4.64 -10.31
C ILE A 93 -0.09 4.22 -11.52
N LEU A 94 1.24 4.21 -11.38
CA LEU A 94 2.14 3.79 -12.45
C LEU A 94 1.93 2.32 -12.85
N SER A 95 1.67 1.45 -11.88
CA SER A 95 1.33 0.05 -12.16
C SER A 95 0.07 -0.08 -12.98
N PHE A 96 -0.96 0.72 -12.67
CA PHE A 96 -2.21 0.77 -13.44
C PHE A 96 -1.99 1.31 -14.86
N LEU A 97 -1.37 2.48 -15.00
CA LEU A 97 -1.13 3.11 -16.30
C LEU A 97 -0.28 2.20 -17.20
N THR A 98 0.80 1.66 -16.66
CA THR A 98 1.68 0.78 -17.44
C THR A 98 1.04 -0.56 -17.79
N PHE A 99 0.11 -1.08 -16.96
CA PHE A 99 -0.66 -2.26 -17.32
C PHE A 99 -1.57 -1.99 -18.52
N LYS A 100 -2.25 -0.84 -18.54
CA LYS A 100 -3.08 -0.41 -19.67
C LYS A 100 -2.27 -0.27 -20.95
N ILE A 101 -1.08 0.35 -20.88
CA ILE A 101 -0.15 0.45 -22.01
C ILE A 101 0.24 -0.95 -22.53
N VAL A 102 0.59 -1.87 -21.64
CA VAL A 102 0.96 -3.24 -22.01
C VAL A 102 -0.20 -3.98 -22.67
N MET A 103 -1.41 -3.82 -22.17
CA MET A 103 -2.61 -4.43 -22.76
C MET A 103 -2.89 -3.87 -24.16
N TYR A 104 -2.72 -2.56 -24.33
CA TYR A 104 -2.86 -1.90 -25.64
C TYR A 104 -1.84 -2.42 -26.66
N LEU A 105 -0.56 -2.40 -26.30
CA LEU A 105 0.53 -2.86 -27.18
C LEU A 105 0.48 -4.38 -27.45
N GLY A 106 -0.14 -5.15 -26.58
CA GLY A 106 -0.33 -6.60 -26.74
C GLY A 106 -1.46 -6.99 -27.69
N GLY A 107 -2.08 -6.03 -28.40
CA GLY A 107 -3.12 -6.30 -29.41
C GLY A 107 -4.48 -6.72 -28.85
N ARG A 108 -4.72 -6.60 -27.53
CA ARG A 108 -6.06 -6.73 -26.97
C ARG A 108 -6.85 -5.46 -27.29
N LYS A 109 -8.02 -5.61 -27.93
CA LYS A 109 -8.91 -4.49 -28.24
C LYS A 109 -9.19 -3.67 -27.00
N ILE A 110 -8.64 -2.46 -26.95
CA ILE A 110 -8.99 -1.43 -25.98
C ILE A 110 -9.93 -0.47 -26.73
N ASP A 111 -11.03 -0.08 -26.10
CA ASP A 111 -11.92 0.92 -26.67
C ASP A 111 -11.14 2.19 -26.98
N TYR A 112 -11.32 2.71 -28.19
CA TYR A 112 -10.56 3.84 -28.74
C TYR A 112 -10.73 5.16 -27.97
N ASP A 113 -11.68 5.22 -27.05
CA ASP A 113 -11.94 6.40 -26.18
C ASP A 113 -11.10 6.41 -24.89
N ASP A 114 -10.16 5.48 -24.72
CA ASP A 114 -9.33 5.44 -23.51
C ASP A 114 -8.30 6.58 -23.50
N PHE A 115 -8.28 7.35 -22.41
CA PHE A 115 -7.32 8.44 -22.17
C PHE A 115 -5.86 8.07 -22.47
N ILE A 116 -5.49 6.80 -22.25
CA ILE A 116 -4.15 6.27 -22.52
C ILE A 116 -3.87 6.18 -24.03
N PHE A 117 -4.87 5.87 -24.86
CA PHE A 117 -4.73 5.90 -26.30
C PHE A 117 -4.36 7.30 -26.79
N THR A 118 -5.00 8.33 -26.25
CA THR A 118 -4.69 9.73 -26.55
C THR A 118 -3.26 10.09 -26.16
N ILE A 119 -2.78 9.65 -24.99
CA ILE A 119 -1.39 9.89 -24.55
C ILE A 119 -0.39 9.17 -25.45
N LEU A 120 -0.64 7.90 -25.78
CA LEU A 120 0.28 7.10 -26.61
C LEU A 120 0.34 7.65 -28.04
N ASN A 121 -0.79 8.06 -28.63
CA ASN A 121 -0.83 8.69 -29.94
C ASN A 121 -0.12 10.05 -29.99
N TYR A 122 -0.02 10.74 -28.86
CA TYR A 122 0.72 12.00 -28.78
C TYR A 122 2.24 11.79 -28.84
N PHE A 123 2.74 10.68 -28.31
CA PHE A 123 4.18 10.39 -28.25
C PHE A 123 4.68 9.47 -29.37
N TYR A 124 3.80 8.66 -29.98
CA TYR A 124 4.18 7.65 -30.98
C TYR A 124 3.14 7.55 -32.08
N SER A 125 3.58 7.39 -33.33
CA SER A 125 2.66 7.04 -34.42
C SER A 125 2.12 5.62 -34.23
N ASN A 126 0.85 5.41 -34.56
CA ASN A 126 0.19 4.10 -34.36
C ASN A 126 0.92 2.94 -35.06
N GLU A 127 1.55 3.18 -36.20
CA GLU A 127 2.28 2.17 -36.97
C GLU A 127 3.59 1.75 -36.30
N GLU A 128 4.32 2.68 -35.67
CA GLU A 128 5.56 2.38 -34.94
C GLU A 128 5.34 1.51 -33.70
N ILE A 129 4.21 1.72 -33.00
CA ILE A 129 3.89 0.97 -31.78
C ILE A 129 3.47 -0.47 -32.10
N MET A 130 2.67 -0.67 -33.15
CA MET A 130 2.10 -1.99 -33.48
C MET A 130 3.13 -3.00 -34.01
N TYR A 131 4.20 -2.53 -34.66
CA TYR A 131 5.15 -3.41 -35.34
C TYR A 131 6.51 -3.55 -34.63
N ASN A 132 6.80 -2.79 -33.56
CA ASN A 132 8.10 -2.83 -32.92
C ASN A 132 8.11 -3.70 -31.66
N HIS A 133 8.30 -5.00 -31.85
CA HIS A 133 8.43 -5.99 -30.78
C HIS A 133 9.58 -5.67 -29.78
N ASP A 134 10.64 -5.06 -30.25
CA ASP A 134 11.81 -4.71 -29.43
C ASP A 134 11.50 -3.49 -28.54
N LEU A 135 10.78 -2.50 -29.04
CA LEU A 135 10.29 -1.37 -28.25
C LEU A 135 9.36 -1.85 -27.12
N PHE A 136 8.45 -2.78 -27.44
CA PHE A 136 7.56 -3.38 -26.44
C PHE A 136 8.32 -4.10 -25.31
N LYS A 137 9.34 -4.89 -25.67
CA LYS A 137 10.20 -5.55 -24.67
C LYS A 137 10.95 -4.54 -23.80
N GLN A 138 11.51 -3.47 -24.41
CA GLN A 138 12.19 -2.42 -23.68
C GLN A 138 11.27 -1.72 -22.68
N ILE A 139 10.05 -1.35 -23.09
CA ILE A 139 9.05 -0.74 -22.20
C ILE A 139 8.73 -1.66 -21.01
N LEU A 140 8.54 -2.96 -21.24
CA LEU A 140 8.31 -3.93 -20.16
C LEU A 140 9.49 -4.03 -19.18
N ILE A 141 10.71 -4.03 -19.69
CA ILE A 141 11.92 -4.08 -18.87
C ILE A 141 12.03 -2.81 -18.03
N TYR A 142 11.97 -1.62 -18.64
CA TYR A 142 12.07 -0.35 -17.92
C TYR A 142 10.94 -0.18 -16.88
N ARG A 143 9.71 -0.55 -17.24
CA ARG A 143 8.60 -0.61 -16.30
C ARG A 143 8.93 -1.47 -15.07
N SER A 144 9.40 -2.68 -15.31
CA SER A 144 9.74 -3.61 -14.23
C SER A 144 10.79 -3.02 -13.28
N TYR A 145 11.84 -2.42 -13.83
CA TYR A 145 12.88 -1.76 -13.03
C TYR A 145 12.34 -0.56 -12.24
N LEU A 146 11.59 0.33 -12.89
CA LEU A 146 11.03 1.51 -12.24
C LEU A 146 10.12 1.13 -11.08
N LEU A 147 9.19 0.19 -11.29
CA LEU A 147 8.28 -0.26 -10.24
C LEU A 147 9.03 -0.95 -9.08
N ARG A 148 10.07 -1.72 -9.38
CA ARG A 148 10.92 -2.33 -8.34
C ARG A 148 11.64 -1.29 -7.50
N VAL A 149 12.26 -0.29 -8.12
CA VAL A 149 12.97 0.78 -7.43
C VAL A 149 12.01 1.57 -6.54
N LEU A 150 10.86 1.99 -7.07
CA LEU A 150 9.85 2.72 -6.30
C LEU A 150 9.35 1.92 -5.10
N PHE A 151 9.03 0.64 -5.30
CA PHE A 151 8.55 -0.22 -4.22
C PHE A 151 9.63 -0.47 -3.17
N THR A 152 10.88 -0.65 -3.58
CA THR A 152 12.01 -0.84 -2.64
C THR A 152 12.20 0.41 -1.78
N ILE A 153 12.19 1.60 -2.37
CA ILE A 153 12.31 2.86 -1.62
C ILE A 153 11.11 3.02 -0.68
N ALA A 154 9.89 2.78 -1.15
CA ALA A 154 8.69 2.84 -0.31
C ALA A 154 8.79 1.88 0.88
N SER A 155 9.24 0.64 0.66
CA SER A 155 9.40 -0.38 1.71
C SER A 155 10.42 0.03 2.77
N LEU A 156 11.50 0.74 2.42
CA LEU A 156 12.45 1.29 3.40
C LEU A 156 11.77 2.32 4.32
N PHE A 157 10.98 3.23 3.76
CA PHE A 157 10.23 4.21 4.57
C PHE A 157 9.15 3.53 5.42
N LEU A 158 8.50 2.49 4.90
CA LEU A 158 7.57 1.66 5.70
C LEU A 158 8.29 1.03 6.89
N PHE A 159 9.43 0.40 6.66
CA PHE A 159 10.21 -0.26 7.70
C PHE A 159 10.60 0.71 8.83
N ILE A 160 11.15 1.88 8.48
CA ILE A 160 11.52 2.93 9.44
C ILE A 160 10.28 3.40 10.22
N SER A 161 9.15 3.60 9.51
CA SER A 161 7.89 4.03 10.12
C SER A 161 7.36 3.02 11.11
N ILE A 162 7.37 1.74 10.75
CA ILE A 162 6.90 0.64 11.60
C ILE A 162 7.78 0.48 12.84
N ALA A 163 9.09 0.57 12.70
CA ALA A 163 10.01 0.53 13.84
C ALA A 163 9.69 1.65 14.85
N LYS A 164 9.43 2.87 14.35
CA LYS A 164 9.01 4.00 15.20
C LYS A 164 7.62 3.80 15.79
N LEU A 165 6.65 3.30 14.99
CA LEU A 165 5.31 3.01 15.46
C LEU A 165 5.32 2.01 16.63
N ILE A 166 6.10 0.93 16.53
CA ILE A 166 6.27 -0.07 17.57
C ILE A 166 6.90 0.55 18.83
N LYS A 167 7.92 1.40 18.66
CA LYS A 167 8.56 2.09 19.77
C LYS A 167 7.55 2.93 20.57
N ILE A 168 6.63 3.62 19.86
CA ILE A 168 5.63 4.51 20.45
C ILE A 168 4.47 3.71 21.06
N THR A 169 3.88 2.78 20.31
CA THR A 169 2.68 2.05 20.72
C THR A 169 2.98 0.84 21.63
N LYS A 170 4.23 0.36 21.62
CA LYS A 170 4.68 -0.88 22.27
C LYS A 170 3.99 -2.16 21.70
N GLU A 171 3.23 -2.05 20.61
CA GLU A 171 2.57 -3.18 19.97
C GLU A 171 3.48 -3.81 18.90
N LYS A 172 4.10 -4.94 19.24
CA LYS A 172 5.09 -5.61 18.38
C LYS A 172 4.49 -6.20 17.11
N MET A 173 3.20 -6.53 17.10
CA MET A 173 2.55 -7.15 15.95
C MET A 173 2.52 -6.25 14.70
N PHE A 174 2.76 -4.93 14.85
CA PHE A 174 2.93 -4.04 13.70
C PHE A 174 4.09 -4.42 12.78
N TRP A 175 5.02 -5.28 13.20
CA TRP A 175 6.05 -5.85 12.31
C TRP A 175 5.45 -6.58 11.09
N ALA A 176 4.18 -6.99 11.15
CA ALA A 176 3.48 -7.56 9.99
C ALA A 176 3.58 -6.67 8.75
N TYR A 177 3.44 -5.34 8.89
CA TYR A 177 3.60 -4.42 7.75
C TYR A 177 5.04 -4.37 7.20
N ALA A 178 6.05 -4.52 8.06
CA ALA A 178 7.43 -4.61 7.59
C ALA A 178 7.68 -5.93 6.84
N LEU A 179 7.09 -7.04 7.30
CA LEU A 179 7.12 -8.32 6.58
C LEU A 179 6.50 -8.21 5.20
N PHE A 180 5.39 -7.48 5.03
CA PHE A 180 4.80 -7.20 3.72
C PHE A 180 5.86 -6.61 2.76
N GLY A 181 6.56 -5.55 3.17
CA GLY A 181 7.61 -4.93 2.36
C GLY A 181 8.75 -5.89 2.02
N VAL A 182 9.23 -6.66 3.00
CA VAL A 182 10.32 -7.63 2.82
C VAL A 182 9.93 -8.74 1.84
N PHE A 183 8.75 -9.33 2.01
CA PHE A 183 8.25 -10.38 1.12
C PHE A 183 8.11 -9.88 -0.32
N HIS A 184 7.55 -8.68 -0.52
CA HIS A 184 7.40 -8.13 -1.86
C HIS A 184 8.75 -7.81 -2.53
N ILE A 185 9.77 -7.40 -1.77
CA ILE A 185 11.13 -7.26 -2.32
C ILE A 185 11.71 -8.64 -2.68
N ALA A 186 11.61 -9.62 -1.79
CA ALA A 186 12.12 -10.97 -2.01
C ALA A 186 11.51 -11.64 -3.24
N ILE A 187 10.25 -11.40 -3.51
CA ILE A 187 9.48 -11.88 -4.66
C ILE A 187 10.14 -11.51 -6.00
N TYR A 188 10.72 -10.33 -6.11
CA TYR A 188 11.41 -9.93 -7.34
C TYR A 188 12.65 -10.77 -7.64
N PHE A 189 13.19 -11.45 -6.63
CA PHE A 189 14.38 -12.30 -6.77
C PHE A 189 14.04 -13.80 -6.83
N ILE A 190 12.86 -14.20 -6.34
CA ILE A 190 12.43 -15.60 -6.26
C ILE A 190 11.20 -15.77 -7.15
N LYS A 191 11.27 -16.65 -8.16
CA LYS A 191 10.11 -17.00 -8.99
C LYS A 191 9.14 -17.89 -8.19
N ILE A 192 8.26 -17.28 -7.41
CA ILE A 192 7.22 -17.98 -6.65
C ILE A 192 5.88 -17.85 -7.39
N ASP A 193 4.99 -18.83 -7.26
CA ASP A 193 3.63 -18.77 -7.83
C ASP A 193 2.84 -17.61 -7.22
N HIS A 194 2.15 -16.84 -8.07
CA HIS A 194 1.31 -15.71 -7.64
C HIS A 194 0.28 -16.07 -6.58
N LYS A 195 -0.25 -17.29 -6.58
CA LYS A 195 -1.20 -17.73 -5.55
C LYS A 195 -0.59 -17.80 -4.17
N ILE A 196 0.68 -18.21 -4.08
CA ILE A 196 1.39 -18.28 -2.80
C ILE A 196 1.54 -16.87 -2.20
N TYR A 197 1.74 -15.86 -3.06
CA TYR A 197 1.80 -14.46 -2.61
C TYR A 197 0.50 -14.00 -1.96
N ASP A 198 -0.62 -14.25 -2.63
CA ASP A 198 -1.91 -13.83 -2.12
C ASP A 198 -2.18 -14.44 -0.74
N TYR A 199 -1.77 -15.69 -0.50
CA TYR A 199 -1.89 -16.34 0.82
C TYR A 199 -0.96 -15.71 1.87
N ILE A 200 0.28 -15.39 1.50
CA ILE A 200 1.23 -14.71 2.40
C ILE A 200 0.68 -13.34 2.78
N ASP A 201 0.18 -12.58 1.82
CA ASP A 201 -0.37 -11.25 2.06
C ASP A 201 -1.60 -11.30 2.96
N ILE A 202 -2.50 -12.27 2.79
CA ILE A 202 -3.61 -12.49 3.72
C ILE A 202 -3.08 -12.73 5.13
N GLY A 203 -2.09 -13.60 5.30
CA GLY A 203 -1.49 -13.88 6.61
C GLY A 203 -0.88 -12.63 7.24
N VAL A 204 -0.16 -11.84 6.47
CA VAL A 204 0.45 -10.58 6.93
C VAL A 204 -0.62 -9.57 7.36
N PHE A 205 -1.66 -9.36 6.55
CA PHE A 205 -2.73 -8.42 6.91
C PHE A 205 -3.61 -8.93 8.05
N PHE A 206 -3.73 -10.24 8.23
CA PHE A 206 -4.37 -10.83 9.40
C PHE A 206 -3.58 -10.55 10.70
N LEU A 207 -2.25 -10.68 10.65
CA LEU A 207 -1.39 -10.29 11.77
C LEU A 207 -1.46 -8.79 12.06
N ALA A 208 -1.51 -7.96 11.02
CA ALA A 208 -1.69 -6.52 11.15
C ALA A 208 -3.05 -6.17 11.76
N LEU A 209 -4.11 -6.90 11.40
CA LEU A 209 -5.44 -6.76 11.99
C LEU A 209 -5.40 -7.02 13.51
N ILE A 210 -4.68 -8.07 13.93
CA ILE A 210 -4.48 -8.37 15.35
C ILE A 210 -3.73 -7.22 16.04
N ALA A 211 -2.71 -6.63 15.39
CA ALA A 211 -1.99 -5.49 15.94
C ALA A 211 -2.92 -4.29 16.21
N TRP A 212 -3.78 -3.96 15.27
CA TRP A 212 -4.77 -2.89 15.44
C TRP A 212 -5.80 -3.22 16.52
N TRP A 213 -6.27 -4.47 16.58
CA TRP A 213 -7.19 -4.91 17.62
C TRP A 213 -6.58 -4.76 19.02
N ARG A 214 -5.30 -5.09 19.16
CA ARG A 214 -4.56 -5.03 20.44
C ARG A 214 -4.10 -3.63 20.82
N LEU A 215 -4.17 -2.66 19.90
CA LEU A 215 -3.78 -1.29 20.17
C LEU A 215 -4.59 -0.75 21.38
N LYS A 216 -3.88 -0.44 22.45
CA LYS A 216 -4.49 0.10 23.67
C LYS A 216 -5.06 1.48 23.40
N THR A 217 -6.37 1.62 23.60
CA THR A 217 -7.06 2.91 23.45
C THR A 217 -7.04 3.73 24.73
N GLN A 218 -6.62 3.13 25.85
CA GLN A 218 -6.41 3.85 27.10
C GLN A 218 -4.98 4.40 27.13
N ALA A 219 -4.82 5.69 26.94
CA ALA A 219 -3.59 6.39 27.23
C ALA A 219 -3.44 6.45 28.77
N SER A 220 -2.59 5.59 29.34
CA SER A 220 -2.17 5.81 30.73
C SER A 220 -1.38 7.11 30.76
N SER A 221 -1.80 8.07 31.60
CA SER A 221 -1.22 9.41 31.74
C SER A 221 0.30 9.40 31.93
N ASP A 222 0.83 8.36 32.57
CA ASP A 222 2.25 8.25 32.93
C ASP A 222 3.20 7.94 31.75
N LYS A 223 2.69 7.45 30.62
CA LYS A 223 3.52 7.08 29.46
C LYS A 223 3.62 8.16 28.39
N ILE A 224 2.70 9.11 28.37
CA ILE A 224 2.67 10.17 27.38
C ILE A 224 3.71 11.25 27.72
N GLN A 225 4.00 11.47 29.03
CA GLN A 225 5.02 12.40 29.47
C GLN A 225 6.44 11.90 29.22
N ALA A 226 6.72 10.62 29.42
CA ALA A 226 8.06 10.06 29.26
C ALA A 226 8.59 10.04 27.82
N THR A 227 7.71 10.14 26.79
CA THR A 227 8.14 10.16 25.38
C THR A 227 8.43 11.57 24.87
N SER A 228 7.90 12.62 25.50
CA SER A 228 8.17 14.00 25.10
C SER A 228 9.55 14.51 25.58
N GLU A 229 10.13 13.89 26.61
CA GLU A 229 11.43 14.29 27.17
C GLU A 229 12.64 13.60 26.52
N GLY A 230 12.44 12.63 25.67
CA GLY A 230 13.51 11.84 25.02
C GLY A 230 13.82 12.18 23.55
N GLU A 231 13.22 13.21 22.97
CA GLU A 231 13.44 13.62 21.55
C GLU A 231 14.07 15.04 21.41
N ILE A 232 14.79 15.53 22.42
CA ILE A 232 15.66 16.72 22.30
C ILE A 232 17.02 16.28 21.78
#